data_a982719981395e1e405eca6a160976b1
#
_entry.id   a982719981395e1e405eca6a160976b1
#
_cell.length_a   1.000
_cell.length_b   1.000
_cell.length_c   1.000
_cell.angle_alpha   90.00
_cell.angle_beta   90.00
_cell.angle_gamma   90.00
#
_symmetry.space_group_name_H-M   'P 1'
#
loop_
_entity.id
_entity.type
_entity.pdbx_description
1 polymer ?
#
loop_
_entity_poly.entity_id
_entity_poly.type
_entity_poly.pdbx_seq_one_letter_code
_entity_poly.pdbx_strand_id
1 'polypeptide(L)'
;CDGGSTDGSMDQAGLARRGVNTLLVKTGPGKQGAQLRMGIAWALERGYEGVLTIDGNNKDSIESVPLFLAKLKDGYDLIQGSRFIKGGRAVNTPPSRYAAVRLIHAPVISLAAGQWFTDTTNAYRAYSRAYLTHPAVQPLREVFVGYELLAYLSIRATQLGLKACEVPVTRAYPKTGATPTKIKGMRGNADLLKILFRALAGQYNPN
;
A
#
# COMPACT_ATOMS: atom_id res chain seq x y z
N CYS A 1 9.26 -4.00 -8.03
CA CYS A 1 10.16 -3.05 -7.34
C CYS A 1 10.86 -3.77 -6.19
N ASP A 2 12.16 -3.91 -6.27
CA ASP A 2 12.98 -4.60 -5.27
C ASP A 2 13.79 -3.61 -4.41
N GLY A 3 13.98 -3.94 -3.15
CA GLY A 3 14.75 -3.14 -2.19
C GLY A 3 16.21 -3.60 -2.00
N GLY A 4 16.72 -4.42 -2.90
CA GLY A 4 18.05 -5.02 -2.80
C GLY A 4 18.00 -6.42 -2.17
N SER A 5 17.13 -7.31 -2.65
CA SER A 5 17.07 -8.71 -2.22
C SER A 5 18.33 -9.47 -2.60
N THR A 6 18.84 -10.30 -1.68
CA THR A 6 20.08 -11.08 -1.85
C THR A 6 19.84 -12.59 -1.81
N ASP A 7 18.58 -13.03 -1.83
CA ASP A 7 18.17 -14.42 -1.69
C ASP A 7 18.00 -15.16 -3.03
N GLY A 8 18.39 -14.54 -4.14
CA GLY A 8 18.26 -15.10 -5.49
C GLY A 8 16.84 -14.97 -6.08
N SER A 9 15.88 -14.41 -5.33
CA SER A 9 14.48 -14.26 -5.82
C SER A 9 14.36 -13.32 -7.03
N MET A 10 15.36 -12.45 -7.23
CA MET A 10 15.42 -11.46 -8.33
C MET A 10 16.25 -11.94 -9.52
N ASP A 11 16.51 -13.24 -9.67
CA ASP A 11 17.17 -13.81 -10.84
C ASP A 11 16.40 -13.48 -12.14
N GLN A 12 17.07 -12.84 -13.09
CA GLN A 12 16.46 -12.35 -14.33
C GLN A 12 15.80 -13.45 -15.16
N ALA A 13 16.45 -14.61 -15.28
CA ALA A 13 15.90 -15.74 -16.02
C ALA A 13 14.64 -16.29 -15.34
N GLY A 14 14.62 -16.35 -14.02
CA GLY A 14 13.46 -16.74 -13.23
C GLY A 14 12.30 -15.74 -13.33
N LEU A 15 12.59 -14.45 -13.31
CA LEU A 15 11.59 -13.40 -13.49
C LEU A 15 10.98 -13.44 -14.90
N ALA A 16 11.80 -13.59 -15.93
CA ALA A 16 11.34 -13.70 -17.31
C ALA A 16 10.40 -14.90 -17.52
N ARG A 17 10.77 -16.08 -16.99
CA ARG A 17 9.90 -17.28 -17.04
C ARG A 17 8.55 -17.10 -16.34
N ARG A 18 8.47 -16.20 -15.34
CA ARG A 18 7.25 -15.85 -14.61
C ARG A 18 6.47 -14.70 -15.25
N GLY A 19 6.89 -14.23 -16.42
CA GLY A 19 6.24 -13.11 -17.12
C GLY A 19 6.44 -11.75 -16.47
N VAL A 20 7.48 -11.58 -15.65
CA VAL A 20 7.84 -10.27 -15.10
C VAL A 20 8.42 -9.40 -16.21
N ASN A 21 7.76 -8.33 -16.53
CA ASN A 21 8.13 -7.41 -17.60
C ASN A 21 9.36 -6.55 -17.24
N THR A 22 9.40 -6.06 -16.00
CA THR A 22 10.44 -5.12 -15.57
C THR A 22 10.82 -5.35 -14.11
N LEU A 23 12.10 -5.35 -13.83
CA LEU A 23 12.67 -5.31 -12.48
C LEU A 23 13.26 -3.92 -12.23
N LEU A 24 12.75 -3.24 -11.23
CA LEU A 24 13.29 -1.98 -10.71
C LEU A 24 13.98 -2.27 -9.38
N VAL A 25 15.27 -2.02 -9.30
CA VAL A 25 16.07 -2.22 -8.08
C VAL A 25 16.38 -0.86 -7.45
N LYS A 26 15.96 -0.67 -6.21
CA LYS A 26 16.25 0.53 -5.45
C LYS A 26 17.71 0.50 -4.94
N THR A 27 18.53 1.41 -5.41
CA THR A 27 19.93 1.57 -4.99
C THR A 27 20.15 2.66 -3.94
N GLY A 28 19.24 3.64 -3.86
CA GLY A 28 19.30 4.76 -2.92
C GLY A 28 18.72 4.44 -1.53
N PRO A 29 18.78 5.39 -0.59
CA PRO A 29 18.22 5.24 0.76
C PRO A 29 16.70 5.11 0.76
N GLY A 30 16.13 4.79 1.92
CA GLY A 30 14.69 4.66 2.13
C GLY A 30 14.21 3.20 2.14
N LYS A 31 12.93 3.05 2.46
CA LYS A 31 12.25 1.75 2.63
C LYS A 31 11.12 1.61 1.60
N GLN A 32 9.95 1.15 2.03
CA GLN A 32 8.79 0.90 1.18
C GLN A 32 8.32 2.15 0.42
N GLY A 33 8.31 3.33 1.05
CA GLY A 33 7.91 4.57 0.39
C GLY A 33 8.78 4.91 -0.81
N ALA A 34 10.11 4.78 -0.68
CA ALA A 34 11.03 4.98 -1.79
C ALA A 34 10.83 3.96 -2.93
N GLN A 35 10.52 2.68 -2.60
CA GLN A 35 10.21 1.67 -3.61
C GLN A 35 8.88 1.97 -4.33
N LEU A 36 7.86 2.39 -3.61
CA LEU A 36 6.57 2.78 -4.20
C LEU A 36 6.72 3.98 -5.12
N ARG A 37 7.45 5.02 -4.69
CA ARG A 37 7.74 6.19 -5.53
C ARG A 37 8.41 5.80 -6.84
N MET A 38 9.44 4.95 -6.78
CA MET A 38 10.14 4.44 -7.96
C MET A 38 9.19 3.71 -8.93
N GLY A 39 8.33 2.83 -8.41
CA GLY A 39 7.35 2.11 -9.23
C GLY A 39 6.27 3.00 -9.81
N ILE A 40 5.77 3.96 -9.02
CA ILE A 40 4.77 4.95 -9.46
C ILE A 40 5.37 5.82 -10.56
N ALA A 41 6.58 6.37 -10.37
CA ALA A 41 7.26 7.20 -11.37
C ALA A 41 7.42 6.44 -12.69
N TRP A 42 7.95 5.21 -12.64
CA TRP A 42 8.12 4.35 -13.80
C TRP A 42 6.81 4.11 -14.57
N ALA A 43 5.72 3.87 -13.84
CA ALA A 43 4.42 3.64 -14.46
C ALA A 43 3.85 4.92 -15.10
N LEU A 44 3.94 6.04 -14.41
CA LEU A 44 3.46 7.34 -14.92
C LEU A 44 4.22 7.79 -16.17
N GLU A 45 5.55 7.64 -16.21
CA GLU A 45 6.40 7.94 -17.38
C GLU A 45 6.01 7.12 -18.61
N ARG A 46 5.49 5.90 -18.42
CA ARG A 46 5.08 4.98 -19.49
C ARG A 46 3.60 5.07 -19.85
N GLY A 47 2.89 6.04 -19.30
CA GLY A 47 1.50 6.29 -19.67
C GLY A 47 0.49 5.29 -19.11
N TYR A 48 0.84 4.50 -18.06
CA TYR A 48 -0.12 3.60 -17.44
C TYR A 48 -1.27 4.39 -16.78
N GLU A 49 -2.51 3.92 -16.98
CA GLU A 49 -3.72 4.57 -16.48
C GLU A 49 -3.99 4.32 -14.98
N GLY A 50 -3.26 3.42 -14.38
CA GLY A 50 -3.34 3.14 -12.95
C GLY A 50 -2.19 2.29 -12.46
N VAL A 51 -2.00 2.27 -11.16
CA VAL A 51 -0.97 1.47 -10.47
C VAL A 51 -1.63 0.61 -9.42
N LEU A 52 -1.41 -0.70 -9.49
CA LEU A 52 -1.77 -1.63 -8.43
C LEU A 52 -0.52 -2.05 -7.68
N THR A 53 -0.56 -1.96 -6.36
CA THR A 53 0.52 -2.36 -5.47
C THR A 53 0.14 -3.61 -4.69
N ILE A 54 1.11 -4.51 -4.49
CA ILE A 54 0.95 -5.72 -3.68
C ILE A 54 2.30 -6.05 -3.02
N ASP A 55 2.28 -6.55 -1.79
CA ASP A 55 3.51 -6.99 -1.11
C ASP A 55 4.06 -8.28 -1.76
N GLY A 56 5.35 -8.31 -2.09
CA GLY A 56 6.05 -9.47 -2.65
C GLY A 56 6.31 -10.61 -1.64
N ASN A 57 5.51 -10.75 -0.60
CA ASN A 57 5.72 -11.71 0.50
C ASN A 57 4.72 -12.89 0.48
N ASN A 58 4.01 -13.06 -0.62
CA ASN A 58 3.06 -14.14 -0.90
C ASN A 58 1.96 -14.33 0.18
N LYS A 59 1.52 -13.23 0.80
CA LYS A 59 0.42 -13.26 1.79
C LYS A 59 -0.93 -12.89 1.20
N ASP A 60 -0.95 -12.12 0.12
CA ASP A 60 -2.16 -11.58 -0.47
C ASP A 60 -2.64 -12.41 -1.66
N SER A 61 -3.97 -12.54 -1.79
CA SER A 61 -4.62 -13.28 -2.88
C SER A 61 -4.49 -12.54 -4.22
N ILE A 62 -3.74 -13.09 -5.15
CA ILE A 62 -3.61 -12.53 -6.51
C ILE A 62 -4.92 -12.62 -7.30
N GLU A 63 -5.80 -13.56 -6.95
CA GLU A 63 -7.14 -13.75 -7.53
C GLU A 63 -8.04 -12.53 -7.33
N SER A 64 -7.70 -11.65 -6.40
CA SER A 64 -8.45 -10.40 -6.17
C SER A 64 -8.06 -9.27 -7.14
N VAL A 65 -6.97 -9.40 -7.92
CA VAL A 65 -6.52 -8.37 -8.89
C VAL A 65 -7.65 -7.89 -9.81
N PRO A 66 -8.49 -8.76 -10.41
CA PRO A 66 -9.57 -8.32 -11.29
C PRO A 66 -10.57 -7.37 -10.61
N LEU A 67 -10.79 -7.50 -9.29
CA LEU A 67 -11.69 -6.61 -8.55
C LEU A 67 -11.17 -5.17 -8.52
N PHE A 68 -9.86 -4.99 -8.32
CA PHE A 68 -9.23 -3.67 -8.37
C PHE A 68 -9.32 -3.05 -9.76
N LEU A 69 -9.04 -3.86 -10.81
CA LEU A 69 -9.12 -3.39 -12.19
C LEU A 69 -10.54 -2.98 -12.58
N ALA A 70 -11.54 -3.73 -12.13
CA ALA A 70 -12.94 -3.38 -12.35
C ALA A 70 -13.26 -2.02 -11.70
N LYS A 71 -12.83 -1.81 -10.44
CA LYS A 71 -13.07 -0.54 -9.74
C LYS A 71 -12.32 0.66 -10.36
N LEU A 72 -11.10 0.46 -10.87
CA LEU A 72 -10.42 1.51 -11.66
C LEU A 72 -11.24 1.86 -12.92
N LYS A 73 -11.76 0.86 -13.63
CA LYS A 73 -12.63 1.07 -14.82
C LYS A 73 -13.96 1.75 -14.45
N ASP A 74 -14.50 1.49 -13.26
CA ASP A 74 -15.69 2.16 -12.71
C ASP A 74 -15.41 3.63 -12.29
N GLY A 75 -14.18 4.11 -12.48
CA GLY A 75 -13.78 5.49 -12.16
C GLY A 75 -13.50 5.74 -10.69
N TYR A 76 -13.10 4.74 -9.92
CA TYR A 76 -12.55 4.93 -8.58
C TYR A 76 -11.07 5.28 -8.65
N ASP A 77 -10.65 6.21 -7.79
CA ASP A 77 -9.30 6.75 -7.76
C ASP A 77 -8.39 6.05 -6.76
N LEU A 78 -8.96 5.62 -5.62
CA LEU A 78 -8.31 4.81 -4.60
C LEU A 78 -9.12 3.56 -4.33
N ILE A 79 -8.51 2.40 -4.52
CA ILE A 79 -9.12 1.11 -4.18
C ILE A 79 -8.24 0.43 -3.14
N GLN A 80 -8.79 0.21 -1.95
CA GLN A 80 -8.13 -0.44 -0.84
C GLN A 80 -8.56 -1.91 -0.74
N GLY A 81 -7.60 -2.82 -0.72
CA GLY A 81 -7.87 -4.22 -0.40
C GLY A 81 -8.15 -4.40 1.08
N SER A 82 -9.31 -4.96 1.43
CA SER A 82 -9.70 -5.17 2.82
C SER A 82 -9.96 -6.64 3.14
N ARG A 83 -9.39 -7.07 4.27
CA ARG A 83 -9.65 -8.38 4.90
C ARG A 83 -10.94 -8.41 5.69
N PHE A 84 -11.55 -7.24 5.96
CA PHE A 84 -12.56 -7.06 7.00
C PHE A 84 -13.94 -6.67 6.47
N ILE A 85 -14.11 -6.57 5.17
CA ILE A 85 -15.42 -6.44 4.52
C ILE A 85 -15.96 -7.83 4.11
N LYS A 86 -17.24 -7.89 3.74
CA LYS A 86 -17.87 -9.12 3.25
C LYS A 86 -17.08 -9.71 2.07
N GLY A 87 -16.69 -10.98 2.17
CA GLY A 87 -15.84 -11.66 1.18
C GLY A 87 -14.33 -11.57 1.46
N GLY A 88 -13.88 -10.66 2.32
CA GLY A 88 -12.49 -10.56 2.75
C GLY A 88 -12.14 -11.60 3.81
N ARG A 89 -10.86 -11.97 3.91
CA ARG A 89 -10.37 -12.99 4.86
C ARG A 89 -9.04 -12.59 5.50
N ALA A 90 -9.03 -12.56 6.84
CA ALA A 90 -7.83 -12.39 7.65
C ALA A 90 -7.41 -13.74 8.22
N VAL A 91 -6.51 -14.46 7.53
CA VAL A 91 -6.11 -15.81 7.89
C VAL A 91 -4.85 -15.77 8.74
N ASN A 92 -4.87 -16.41 9.93
CA ASN A 92 -3.76 -16.49 10.88
C ASN A 92 -3.13 -15.11 11.22
N THR A 93 -3.93 -14.05 11.19
CA THR A 93 -3.43 -12.70 11.53
C THR A 93 -3.13 -12.65 13.04
N PRO A 94 -1.92 -12.25 13.47
CA PRO A 94 -1.58 -12.13 14.89
C PRO A 94 -2.60 -11.25 15.63
N PRO A 95 -3.12 -11.67 16.82
CA PRO A 95 -4.19 -10.93 17.52
C PRO A 95 -3.85 -9.46 17.82
N SER A 96 -2.60 -9.19 18.23
CA SER A 96 -2.15 -7.82 18.48
C SER A 96 -2.20 -6.95 17.22
N ARG A 97 -1.84 -7.50 16.08
CA ARG A 97 -1.91 -6.81 14.79
C ARG A 97 -3.35 -6.60 14.34
N TYR A 98 -4.20 -7.61 14.52
CA TYR A 98 -5.63 -7.51 14.26
C TYR A 98 -6.25 -6.35 15.07
N ALA A 99 -6.00 -6.33 16.38
CA ALA A 99 -6.48 -5.28 17.27
C ALA A 99 -5.93 -3.89 16.88
N ALA A 100 -4.62 -3.78 16.61
CA ALA A 100 -4.01 -2.51 16.23
C ALA A 100 -4.60 -1.94 14.91
N VAL A 101 -4.89 -2.79 13.93
CA VAL A 101 -5.53 -2.34 12.68
C VAL A 101 -6.95 -1.84 12.93
N ARG A 102 -7.75 -2.63 13.66
CA ARG A 102 -9.19 -2.38 13.84
C ARG A 102 -9.49 -1.25 14.83
N LEU A 103 -8.69 -1.12 15.88
CA LEU A 103 -8.97 -0.21 16.98
C LEU A 103 -8.17 1.10 16.92
N ILE A 104 -7.08 1.13 16.14
CA ILE A 104 -6.21 2.31 16.08
C ILE A 104 -6.09 2.80 14.63
N HIS A 105 -5.49 1.97 13.76
CA HIS A 105 -5.06 2.44 12.44
C HIS A 105 -6.24 2.79 11.52
N ALA A 106 -7.21 1.91 11.41
CA ALA A 106 -8.38 2.14 10.56
C ALA A 106 -9.24 3.33 11.06
N PRO A 107 -9.59 3.45 12.36
CA PRO A 107 -10.31 4.61 12.85
C PRO A 107 -9.59 5.95 12.63
N VAL A 108 -8.29 6.02 12.90
CA VAL A 108 -7.52 7.27 12.72
C VAL A 108 -7.44 7.68 11.25
N ILE A 109 -7.15 6.75 10.35
CA ILE A 109 -7.13 7.03 8.91
C ILE A 109 -8.54 7.42 8.42
N SER A 110 -9.58 6.72 8.87
CA SER A 110 -10.97 7.01 8.48
C SER A 110 -11.41 8.40 8.93
N LEU A 111 -11.03 8.80 10.15
CA LEU A 111 -11.31 10.15 10.66
C LEU A 111 -10.63 11.21 9.78
N ALA A 112 -9.35 11.03 9.47
CA ALA A 112 -8.59 11.95 8.62
C ALA A 112 -9.10 12.01 7.19
N ALA A 113 -9.59 10.88 6.67
CA ALA A 113 -10.11 10.74 5.32
C ALA A 113 -11.56 11.25 5.18
N GLY A 114 -12.30 11.39 6.27
CA GLY A 114 -13.75 11.67 6.25
C GLY A 114 -14.57 10.53 5.63
N GLN A 115 -13.99 9.34 5.50
CA GLN A 115 -14.62 8.13 4.96
C GLN A 115 -14.16 6.91 5.75
N TRP A 116 -15.09 6.00 6.03
CA TRP A 116 -14.76 4.79 6.75
C TRP A 116 -14.01 3.78 5.88
N PHE A 117 -12.82 3.37 6.37
CA PHE A 117 -12.03 2.25 5.84
C PHE A 117 -11.88 1.19 6.92
N THR A 118 -11.90 -0.08 6.52
CA THR A 118 -11.82 -1.21 7.45
C THR A 118 -10.42 -1.80 7.55
N ASP A 119 -9.57 -1.63 6.51
CA ASP A 119 -8.22 -2.17 6.45
C ASP A 119 -7.24 -1.18 5.81
N THR A 120 -6.60 -0.37 6.61
CA THR A 120 -5.71 0.71 6.16
C THR A 120 -4.21 0.36 6.25
N THR A 121 -3.87 -0.86 6.70
CA THR A 121 -2.47 -1.33 6.83
C THR A 121 -2.03 -2.24 5.70
N ASN A 122 -2.95 -2.68 4.86
CA ASN A 122 -2.64 -3.53 3.72
C ASN A 122 -2.09 -2.67 2.58
N ALA A 123 -0.94 -3.06 2.03
CA ALA A 123 -0.35 -2.40 0.86
C ALA A 123 -0.98 -2.85 -0.47
N TYR A 124 -1.96 -3.75 -0.44
CA TYR A 124 -2.70 -4.18 -1.61
C TYR A 124 -3.74 -3.13 -1.98
N ARG A 125 -3.38 -2.29 -2.95
CA ARG A 125 -4.13 -1.10 -3.33
C ARG A 125 -4.01 -0.82 -4.82
N ALA A 126 -5.02 -0.13 -5.36
CA ALA A 126 -4.88 0.45 -6.68
C ALA A 126 -5.15 1.96 -6.64
N TYR A 127 -4.50 2.67 -7.53
CA TYR A 127 -4.57 4.12 -7.67
C TYR A 127 -4.78 4.47 -9.15
N SER A 128 -5.69 5.39 -9.45
CA SER A 128 -5.85 5.92 -10.80
C SER A 128 -4.67 6.82 -11.18
N ARG A 129 -4.40 6.96 -12.47
CA ARG A 129 -3.45 7.95 -12.98
C ARG A 129 -3.89 9.36 -12.57
N ALA A 130 -5.17 9.68 -12.71
CA ALA A 130 -5.71 10.98 -12.34
C ALA A 130 -5.39 11.34 -10.87
N TYR A 131 -5.53 10.40 -9.96
CA TYR A 131 -5.15 10.60 -8.57
C TYR A 131 -3.65 10.82 -8.39
N LEU A 132 -2.83 9.95 -8.97
CA LEU A 132 -1.37 10.02 -8.79
C LEU A 132 -0.72 11.26 -9.45
N THR A 133 -1.37 11.83 -10.48
CA THR A 133 -0.88 13.06 -11.17
C THR A 133 -1.59 14.32 -10.69
N HIS A 134 -2.53 14.23 -9.75
CA HIS A 134 -3.25 15.39 -9.24
C HIS A 134 -2.28 16.40 -8.58
N PRO A 135 -2.33 17.69 -8.91
CA PRO A 135 -1.35 18.70 -8.43
C PRO A 135 -1.25 18.78 -6.90
N ALA A 136 -2.36 18.54 -6.19
CA ALA A 136 -2.40 18.57 -4.73
C ALA A 136 -2.01 17.23 -4.09
N VAL A 137 -1.53 16.22 -4.82
CA VAL A 137 -1.11 14.91 -4.29
C VAL A 137 0.39 14.77 -4.24
N GLN A 138 1.07 14.99 -5.35
CA GLN A 138 2.54 14.95 -5.44
C GLN A 138 3.17 13.72 -4.74
N PRO A 139 2.85 12.49 -5.14
CA PRO A 139 3.25 11.27 -4.43
C PRO A 139 4.75 10.99 -4.54
N LEU A 140 5.46 11.66 -5.43
CA LEU A 140 6.88 11.44 -5.71
C LEU A 140 7.83 12.25 -4.81
N ARG A 141 7.29 13.07 -3.89
CA ARG A 141 8.11 13.89 -2.98
C ARG A 141 9.01 13.05 -2.08
N GLU A 142 10.19 13.57 -1.78
CA GLU A 142 11.21 12.84 -1.01
C GLU A 142 10.84 12.60 0.46
N VAL A 143 9.85 13.29 1.00
CA VAL A 143 9.33 13.04 2.35
C VAL A 143 8.81 11.61 2.54
N PHE A 144 8.46 10.92 1.46
CA PHE A 144 7.91 9.57 1.47
C PHE A 144 9.01 8.51 1.37
N VAL A 145 9.77 8.31 2.42
CA VAL A 145 10.89 7.34 2.47
C VAL A 145 10.52 6.00 3.09
N GLY A 146 9.60 5.99 4.07
CA GLY A 146 9.21 4.83 4.88
C GLY A 146 7.81 4.30 4.54
N TYR A 147 6.91 4.45 5.51
CA TYR A 147 5.50 4.02 5.39
C TYR A 147 4.53 5.19 5.21
N GLU A 148 5.05 6.41 5.14
CA GLU A 148 4.29 7.67 5.09
C GLU A 148 3.36 7.70 3.87
N LEU A 149 3.86 7.28 2.70
CA LEU A 149 3.12 7.35 1.43
C LEU A 149 1.82 6.56 1.47
N LEU A 150 1.82 5.38 2.12
CA LEU A 150 0.61 4.57 2.23
C LEU A 150 -0.47 5.25 3.09
N ALA A 151 -0.08 5.82 4.24
CA ALA A 151 -1.00 6.56 5.10
C ALA A 151 -1.52 7.82 4.40
N TYR A 152 -0.63 8.58 3.78
CA TYR A 152 -0.94 9.79 3.04
C TYR A 152 -1.93 9.53 1.90
N LEU A 153 -1.66 8.57 1.03
CA LEU A 153 -2.55 8.25 -0.10
C LEU A 153 -3.90 7.70 0.35
N SER A 154 -4.00 7.04 1.51
CA SER A 154 -5.30 6.61 2.05
C SER A 154 -6.21 7.78 2.43
N ILE A 155 -5.62 8.88 2.88
CA ILE A 155 -6.35 10.06 3.39
C ILE A 155 -6.62 11.04 2.24
N ARG A 156 -5.63 11.28 1.41
CA ARG A 156 -5.63 12.40 0.47
C ARG A 156 -6.68 12.28 -0.63
N ALA A 157 -6.99 11.06 -1.09
CA ALA A 157 -7.98 10.86 -2.15
C ALA A 157 -9.34 11.48 -1.78
N THR A 158 -9.88 11.09 -0.65
CA THR A 158 -11.20 11.55 -0.20
C THR A 158 -11.20 13.02 0.22
N GLN A 159 -10.11 13.53 0.80
CA GLN A 159 -9.95 14.96 1.09
C GLN A 159 -10.04 15.84 -0.15
N LEU A 160 -9.67 15.30 -1.31
CA LEU A 160 -9.77 15.99 -2.61
C LEU A 160 -11.09 15.72 -3.33
N GLY A 161 -12.04 15.05 -2.68
CA GLY A 161 -13.33 14.68 -3.28
C GLY A 161 -13.24 13.55 -4.32
N LEU A 162 -12.10 12.86 -4.39
CA LEU A 162 -11.91 11.74 -5.29
C LEU A 162 -12.58 10.46 -4.76
N LYS A 163 -12.93 9.55 -5.66
CA LYS A 163 -13.69 8.34 -5.31
C LYS A 163 -12.79 7.27 -4.71
N ALA A 164 -13.12 6.83 -3.50
CA ALA A 164 -12.42 5.72 -2.84
C ALA A 164 -13.38 4.59 -2.46
N CYS A 165 -12.91 3.34 -2.54
CA CYS A 165 -13.66 2.17 -2.09
C CYS A 165 -12.74 1.06 -1.55
N GLU A 166 -13.37 0.04 -0.95
CA GLU A 166 -12.68 -1.19 -0.56
C GLU A 166 -13.15 -2.36 -1.41
N VAL A 167 -12.23 -3.30 -1.68
CA VAL A 167 -12.52 -4.60 -2.31
C VAL A 167 -12.08 -5.74 -1.40
N PRO A 168 -12.79 -6.88 -1.40
CA PRO A 168 -12.43 -8.01 -0.54
C PRO A 168 -11.15 -8.67 -1.01
N VAL A 169 -10.24 -8.92 -0.07
CA VAL A 169 -9.00 -9.65 -0.30
C VAL A 169 -8.75 -10.68 0.79
N THR A 170 -8.05 -11.75 0.47
CA THR A 170 -7.51 -12.67 1.47
C THR A 170 -6.05 -12.32 1.75
N ARG A 171 -5.70 -12.22 3.04
CA ARG A 171 -4.31 -12.13 3.47
C ARG A 171 -4.04 -13.20 4.51
N ALA A 172 -3.15 -14.13 4.17
CA ALA A 172 -2.80 -15.28 4.99
C ALA A 172 -1.39 -15.14 5.57
N TYR A 173 -1.29 -15.28 6.88
CA TYR A 173 0.00 -15.40 7.55
C TYR A 173 0.38 -16.88 7.69
N PRO A 174 1.68 -17.22 7.71
CA PRO A 174 2.12 -18.60 7.97
C PRO A 174 1.55 -19.11 9.27
N LYS A 175 1.15 -20.38 9.30
CA LYS A 175 0.70 -21.05 10.54
C LYS A 175 1.83 -21.23 11.55
N THR A 176 3.05 -21.42 11.06
CA THR A 176 4.26 -21.68 11.85
C THR A 176 5.40 -20.80 11.34
N GLY A 177 6.38 -20.52 12.20
CA GLY A 177 7.54 -19.71 11.84
C GLY A 177 7.39 -18.23 12.11
N ALA A 178 8.44 -17.47 11.83
CA ALA A 178 8.46 -16.02 12.06
C ALA A 178 7.54 -15.30 11.08
N THR A 179 6.72 -14.38 11.58
CA THR A 179 5.94 -13.48 10.72
C THR A 179 6.90 -12.63 9.88
N PRO A 180 6.88 -12.73 8.54
CA PRO A 180 7.73 -11.92 7.69
C PRO A 180 7.30 -10.44 7.78
N THR A 181 8.05 -9.67 8.58
CA THR A 181 7.82 -8.24 8.76
C THR A 181 9.14 -7.50 8.95
N LYS A 182 9.27 -6.34 8.31
CA LYS A 182 10.40 -5.41 8.53
C LYS A 182 10.15 -4.47 9.71
N ILE A 183 8.94 -4.47 10.28
CA ILE A 183 8.57 -3.68 11.45
C ILE A 183 8.85 -4.53 12.69
N LYS A 184 9.87 -4.19 13.45
CA LYS A 184 10.31 -4.96 14.64
C LYS A 184 10.25 -4.09 15.90
N GLY A 185 9.74 -4.69 16.98
CA GLY A 185 9.79 -4.15 18.34
C GLY A 185 8.94 -2.89 18.59
N MET A 186 9.09 -2.33 19.79
CA MET A 186 8.34 -1.14 20.23
C MET A 186 8.68 0.12 19.41
N ARG A 187 9.95 0.30 19.03
CA ARG A 187 10.37 1.43 18.18
C ARG A 187 9.66 1.45 16.83
N GLY A 188 9.60 0.31 16.14
CA GLY A 188 8.90 0.24 14.84
C GLY A 188 7.41 0.55 14.95
N ASN A 189 6.76 0.15 16.04
CA ASN A 189 5.35 0.49 16.28
C ASN A 189 5.18 1.97 16.65
N ALA A 190 6.07 2.56 17.43
CA ALA A 190 6.05 3.99 17.75
C ALA A 190 6.24 4.85 16.49
N ASP A 191 7.17 4.47 15.60
CA ASP A 191 7.38 5.16 14.32
C ASP A 191 6.12 5.13 13.45
N LEU A 192 5.42 3.98 13.39
CA LEU A 192 4.15 3.89 12.65
C LEU A 192 3.06 4.78 13.24
N LEU A 193 2.93 4.85 14.57
CA LEU A 193 1.99 5.75 15.23
C LEU A 193 2.33 7.21 14.93
N LYS A 194 3.61 7.57 15.00
CA LYS A 194 4.07 8.92 14.64
C LYS A 194 3.71 9.28 13.19
N ILE A 195 3.93 8.37 12.25
CA ILE A 195 3.54 8.55 10.85
C ILE A 195 2.03 8.77 10.74
N LEU A 196 1.24 7.94 11.44
CA LEU A 196 -0.21 8.01 11.43
C LEU A 196 -0.73 9.36 11.93
N PHE A 197 -0.23 9.85 13.07
CA PHE A 197 -0.62 11.15 13.62
C PHE A 197 -0.14 12.33 12.77
N ARG A 198 1.04 12.24 12.16
CA ARG A 198 1.50 13.25 11.20
C ARG A 198 0.61 13.30 9.95
N ALA A 199 0.16 12.14 9.47
CA ALA A 199 -0.77 12.07 8.35
C ALA A 199 -2.13 12.68 8.71
N LEU A 200 -2.65 12.36 9.91
CA LEU A 200 -3.88 12.97 10.45
C LEU A 200 -3.78 14.50 10.53
N ALA A 201 -2.63 15.01 10.99
CA ALA A 201 -2.35 16.44 11.10
C ALA A 201 -2.06 17.14 9.76
N GLY A 202 -2.14 16.42 8.63
CA GLY A 202 -1.87 16.96 7.30
C GLY A 202 -0.42 17.32 7.01
N GLN A 203 0.54 16.90 7.85
CA GLN A 203 1.97 17.26 7.71
C GLN A 203 2.63 16.70 6.44
N TYR A 204 1.96 15.82 5.72
CA TYR A 204 2.42 15.30 4.43
C TYR A 204 1.72 15.97 3.25
N ASN A 205 0.83 16.93 3.46
CA ASN A 205 0.22 17.67 2.36
C ASN A 205 1.27 18.52 1.63
N PRO A 206 1.15 18.72 0.32
CA PRO A 206 1.94 19.73 -0.38
C PRO A 206 1.63 21.13 0.18
N ASN A 207 2.62 21.98 0.17
CA ASN A 207 2.45 23.43 0.45
C ASN A 207 1.69 24.10 -0.68
#